data_bca0ca36babd82c37f6a0fdf16c0fcc7
#
_entry.id   bca0ca36babd82c37f6a0fdf16c0fcc7
#
_cell.length_a   1.000
_cell.length_b   1.000
_cell.length_c   1.000
_cell.angle_alpha   90.00
_cell.angle_beta   90.00
_cell.angle_gamma   90.00
#
_symmetry.space_group_name_H-M   'P 1'
#
loop_
_entity.id
_entity.type
_entity.pdbx_description
1 polymer ?
#
loop_
_entity_poly.entity_id
_entity_poly.type
_entity_poly.pdbx_seq_one_letter_code
_entity_poly.pdbx_strand_id
1 'polypeptide(L)'
;MSFCKTPFFVALTAVCLVWSFCGHADTANTLVVHADKGEWTIAPEIYGHFAEHLGRCIYDGIWVGEDSDIPNIRGYRKDIVEALKALRIPVLRWPGGCFADEYHWKDGIGPREQRPAMINTHWGMVTEDNSFGTHEFLDLCELLDTEAYIAGNVGSGSIRDMQDWVEYMTFDGDSAMAMLRRANGREKPWRVRYFGVGNENWACGGHMTPEYYADLYKRYQTYVRSYSDNPILKIACGPNDWDTRWMDVVLERAKRHMDGISLHYYVFTGPHWWEKGSATEFDESEWFTLMKKSLDVAEVLRQQIEVMDKHDPEKRVGLYFDEWGTWWNPTPGSNPGFLVQQNTLRDALSAGIFLNIFNQHCDRVKMANIAQTVNVLQAMAHTRDADMFLTPTYHVFEMFKEHQGATLLPIDLACAPYERDEHKVPSLNASASKSEAGTVTITLCNLHPTNEAALNCSIQGMDASEVSGRVLTADEMNAHNTFEQPDAVAPRQFTDATLDNNVIQVMVPAKSIVALKVR
;
A
#
# COMPACT_ATOMS: atom_id res chain seq x y z
N MET A 1 -11.88 7.49 -105.84
CA MET A 1 -11.04 6.96 -104.80
C MET A 1 -11.34 7.81 -103.57
N SER A 2 -12.17 7.29 -102.67
CA SER A 2 -12.68 8.00 -101.51
C SER A 2 -12.11 7.36 -100.23
N PHE A 3 -11.42 8.17 -99.47
CA PHE A 3 -10.90 7.75 -98.13
C PHE A 3 -11.89 8.15 -97.06
N CYS A 4 -12.41 7.07 -96.41
CA CYS A 4 -13.27 7.24 -95.21
C CYS A 4 -12.38 7.36 -93.99
N LYS A 5 -12.56 8.48 -93.20
CA LYS A 5 -11.90 8.69 -91.90
C LYS A 5 -12.90 8.35 -90.81
N THR A 6 -12.59 7.38 -90.01
CA THR A 6 -13.33 7.00 -88.77
C THR A 6 -12.68 7.71 -87.55
N PRO A 7 -13.42 8.37 -86.65
CA PRO A 7 -12.85 8.93 -85.42
C PRO A 7 -12.81 7.91 -84.30
N PHE A 8 -11.66 7.86 -83.66
CA PHE A 8 -11.45 7.07 -82.41
C PHE A 8 -11.99 7.87 -81.24
N PHE A 9 -12.95 7.32 -80.54
CA PHE A 9 -13.37 7.80 -79.20
C PHE A 9 -12.51 7.12 -78.15
N VAL A 10 -11.75 7.90 -77.36
CA VAL A 10 -11.07 7.44 -76.15
C VAL A 10 -12.01 7.66 -75.00
N ALA A 11 -12.52 6.57 -74.41
CA ALA A 11 -13.28 6.61 -73.17
C ALA A 11 -12.30 6.67 -71.97
N LEU A 12 -12.29 7.79 -71.25
CA LEU A 12 -11.56 7.94 -69.98
C LEU A 12 -12.41 7.32 -68.88
N THR A 13 -12.03 6.14 -68.39
CA THR A 13 -12.66 5.54 -67.21
C THR A 13 -12.00 6.13 -65.95
N ALA A 14 -12.73 6.99 -65.23
CA ALA A 14 -12.32 7.50 -63.93
C ALA A 14 -12.53 6.39 -62.88
N VAL A 15 -11.43 5.83 -62.38
CA VAL A 15 -11.46 4.89 -61.22
C VAL A 15 -11.53 5.77 -59.96
N CYS A 16 -12.71 5.88 -59.35
CA CYS A 16 -12.90 6.41 -58.00
C CYS A 16 -12.37 5.39 -57.02
N LEU A 17 -11.18 5.60 -56.48
CA LEU A 17 -10.68 4.90 -55.27
C LEU A 17 -11.49 5.43 -54.09
N VAL A 18 -12.49 4.64 -53.65
CA VAL A 18 -13.16 4.84 -52.38
C VAL A 18 -12.21 4.28 -51.31
N TRP A 19 -11.52 5.19 -50.62
CA TRP A 19 -10.82 4.84 -49.38
C TRP A 19 -11.91 4.59 -48.33
N SER A 20 -12.18 3.33 -48.03
CA SER A 20 -12.91 2.94 -46.85
C SER A 20 -12.01 3.22 -45.64
N PHE A 21 -12.21 4.37 -45.02
CA PHE A 21 -11.79 4.53 -43.63
C PHE A 21 -12.55 3.48 -42.81
N CYS A 22 -11.91 2.36 -42.50
CA CYS A 22 -12.31 1.52 -41.39
C CYS A 22 -12.09 2.37 -40.14
N GLY A 23 -13.09 3.18 -39.77
CA GLY A 23 -13.15 3.80 -38.46
C GLY A 23 -13.21 2.64 -37.47
N HIS A 24 -12.11 2.40 -36.74
CA HIS A 24 -12.22 1.80 -35.45
C HIS A 24 -13.21 2.69 -34.70
N ALA A 25 -14.32 2.14 -34.27
CA ALA A 25 -15.17 2.81 -33.30
C ALA A 25 -14.29 2.97 -32.06
N ASP A 26 -13.75 4.20 -31.89
CA ASP A 26 -13.15 4.62 -30.64
C ASP A 26 -14.24 4.40 -29.60
N THR A 27 -14.15 3.30 -28.86
CA THR A 27 -14.97 3.10 -27.67
C THR A 27 -14.53 4.15 -26.69
N ALA A 28 -15.26 5.28 -26.65
CA ALA A 28 -14.96 6.38 -25.77
C ALA A 28 -14.89 5.83 -24.34
N ASN A 29 -13.75 6.02 -23.65
CA ASN A 29 -13.64 5.62 -22.25
C ASN A 29 -14.67 6.41 -21.44
N THR A 30 -15.43 5.72 -20.60
CA THR A 30 -16.49 6.32 -19.77
C THR A 30 -16.32 5.90 -18.32
N LEU A 31 -16.56 6.86 -17.44
CA LEU A 31 -16.65 6.65 -16.00
C LEU A 31 -17.96 7.24 -15.52
N VAL A 32 -18.77 6.47 -14.82
CA VAL A 32 -19.94 6.97 -14.11
C VAL A 32 -19.67 6.89 -12.62
N VAL A 33 -19.78 8.02 -11.91
CA VAL A 33 -19.65 8.09 -10.46
C VAL A 33 -21.03 8.32 -9.85
N HIS A 34 -21.48 7.41 -9.00
CA HIS A 34 -22.79 7.46 -8.35
C HIS A 34 -22.69 8.17 -6.99
N ALA A 35 -22.68 9.50 -6.97
CA ALA A 35 -22.45 10.31 -5.77
C ALA A 35 -23.58 10.25 -4.73
N ASP A 36 -24.72 9.70 -5.06
CA ASP A 36 -25.89 9.46 -4.20
C ASP A 36 -25.98 8.03 -3.63
N LYS A 37 -25.08 7.12 -4.06
CA LYS A 37 -25.14 5.69 -3.71
C LYS A 37 -24.00 5.23 -2.79
N GLY A 38 -23.36 6.16 -2.07
CA GLY A 38 -22.31 5.80 -1.13
C GLY A 38 -22.85 4.97 0.04
N GLU A 39 -22.15 3.89 0.39
CA GLU A 39 -22.59 2.96 1.43
C GLU A 39 -21.51 2.75 2.51
N TRP A 40 -20.28 2.50 2.12
CA TRP A 40 -19.20 2.12 3.01
C TRP A 40 -18.20 3.25 3.24
N THR A 41 -17.69 3.36 4.46
CA THR A 41 -16.58 4.28 4.78
C THR A 41 -15.27 3.60 4.49
N ILE A 42 -14.41 4.26 3.73
CA ILE A 42 -13.02 3.85 3.51
C ILE A 42 -12.27 4.05 4.82
N ALA A 43 -11.89 2.95 5.48
CA ALA A 43 -11.13 3.02 6.71
C ALA A 43 -9.82 3.78 6.46
N PRO A 44 -9.46 4.78 7.28
CA PRO A 44 -8.19 5.49 7.12
C PRO A 44 -7.00 4.54 7.07
N GLU A 45 -7.03 3.46 7.83
CA GLU A 45 -5.96 2.47 7.97
C GLU A 45 -5.66 1.70 6.67
N ILE A 46 -6.48 1.81 5.62
CA ILE A 46 -6.14 1.35 4.26
C ILE A 46 -4.89 2.08 3.72
N TYR A 47 -4.60 3.26 4.26
CA TYR A 47 -3.42 4.08 3.95
C TYR A 47 -2.31 3.90 5.00
N GLY A 48 -2.24 2.72 5.62
CA GLY A 48 -1.29 2.37 6.66
C GLY A 48 0.12 2.11 6.15
N HIS A 49 1.05 2.06 7.09
CA HIS A 49 2.47 1.89 6.82
C HIS A 49 3.07 0.80 7.70
N PHE A 50 4.18 0.23 7.22
CA PHE A 50 4.94 -0.80 7.90
C PHE A 50 6.39 -0.38 8.07
N ALA A 51 6.90 -0.50 9.29
CA ALA A 51 8.30 -0.28 9.66
C ALA A 51 8.84 -1.52 10.36
N GLU A 52 9.98 -2.01 9.92
CA GLU A 52 10.61 -3.22 10.43
C GLU A 52 12.08 -2.97 10.78
N HIS A 53 12.61 -3.69 11.76
CA HIS A 53 14.06 -3.80 11.96
C HIS A 53 14.69 -4.57 10.79
N LEU A 54 14.71 -3.92 9.65
CA LEU A 54 15.21 -4.41 8.37
C LEU A 54 16.05 -3.33 7.71
N GLY A 55 17.30 -3.67 7.39
CA GLY A 55 18.20 -2.75 6.72
C GLY A 55 18.29 -1.41 7.44
N ARG A 56 17.97 -0.35 6.71
CA ARG A 56 18.00 1.02 7.24
C ARG A 56 16.59 1.62 7.38
N CYS A 57 15.56 0.80 7.63
CA CYS A 57 14.21 1.32 7.85
C CYS A 57 14.13 2.04 9.21
N ILE A 58 14.59 1.39 10.27
CA ILE A 58 14.61 1.98 11.62
C ILE A 58 15.87 2.83 11.80
N TYR A 59 17.03 2.20 11.90
CA TYR A 59 18.30 2.90 12.13
C TYR A 59 18.75 3.63 10.87
N ASP A 60 19.20 4.89 11.01
CA ASP A 60 19.52 5.85 9.94
C ASP A 60 18.33 6.23 9.02
N GLY A 61 17.21 5.53 9.15
CA GLY A 61 15.96 5.81 8.46
C GLY A 61 15.03 6.64 9.34
N ILE A 62 14.30 6.01 10.25
CA ILE A 62 13.40 6.69 11.18
C ILE A 62 14.15 7.26 12.39
N TRP A 63 15.12 6.51 12.90
CA TRP A 63 15.83 6.76 14.14
C TRP A 63 17.34 7.00 13.93
N VAL A 64 17.82 8.11 14.45
CA VAL A 64 19.26 8.48 14.39
C VAL A 64 19.87 8.72 15.78
N GLY A 65 19.06 8.66 16.84
CA GLY A 65 19.50 8.98 18.19
C GLY A 65 19.45 10.48 18.50
N GLU A 66 19.31 10.79 19.78
CA GLU A 66 19.13 12.19 20.26
C GLU A 66 20.37 13.04 20.07
N ASP A 67 21.56 12.42 20.16
CA ASP A 67 22.86 13.08 20.06
C ASP A 67 23.37 13.19 18.62
N SER A 68 22.59 12.78 17.62
CA SER A 68 22.97 12.85 16.21
C SER A 68 23.07 14.27 15.68
N ASP A 69 24.07 14.56 14.84
CA ASP A 69 24.16 15.81 14.09
C ASP A 69 23.07 15.95 13.00
N ILE A 70 22.41 14.84 12.63
CA ILE A 70 21.26 14.85 11.71
C ILE A 70 20.08 15.52 12.42
N PRO A 71 19.39 16.49 11.77
CA PRO A 71 18.24 17.15 12.36
C PRO A 71 17.20 16.15 12.84
N ASN A 72 16.91 16.17 14.15
CA ASN A 72 16.03 15.21 14.77
C ASN A 72 15.09 15.84 15.82
N ILE A 73 14.04 15.12 16.17
CA ILE A 73 13.11 15.40 17.25
C ILE A 73 13.20 14.23 18.23
N ARG A 74 13.93 14.38 19.31
CA ARG A 74 14.13 13.31 20.32
C ARG A 74 14.67 12.01 19.69
N GLY A 75 15.61 12.12 18.73
CA GLY A 75 16.22 11.00 18.03
C GLY A 75 15.52 10.55 16.76
N TYR A 76 14.27 10.95 16.50
CA TYR A 76 13.59 10.68 15.22
C TYR A 76 14.00 11.70 14.17
N ARG A 77 14.34 11.24 12.97
CA ARG A 77 14.65 12.15 11.86
C ARG A 77 13.51 13.13 11.63
N LYS A 78 13.85 14.42 11.68
CA LYS A 78 12.85 15.48 11.56
C LYS A 78 12.17 15.48 10.19
N ASP A 79 12.92 15.31 9.13
CA ASP A 79 12.44 15.25 7.75
C ASP A 79 11.45 14.09 7.53
N ILE A 80 11.76 12.90 8.07
CA ILE A 80 10.86 11.73 8.00
C ILE A 80 9.58 11.99 8.82
N VAL A 81 9.69 12.53 10.02
CA VAL A 81 8.51 12.88 10.84
C VAL A 81 7.62 13.86 10.10
N GLU A 82 8.19 14.91 9.48
CA GLU A 82 7.44 15.90 8.71
C GLU A 82 6.76 15.28 7.49
N ALA A 83 7.46 14.41 6.74
CA ALA A 83 6.90 13.70 5.60
C ALA A 83 5.73 12.79 5.98
N LEU A 84 5.86 11.98 7.04
CA LEU A 84 4.81 11.08 7.50
C LEU A 84 3.58 11.82 8.06
N LYS A 85 3.79 12.95 8.76
CA LYS A 85 2.71 13.85 9.18
C LYS A 85 1.95 14.44 7.99
N ALA A 86 2.66 14.83 6.93
CA ALA A 86 2.02 15.38 5.72
C ALA A 86 1.14 14.33 5.02
N LEU A 87 1.46 13.05 5.10
CA LEU A 87 0.62 11.94 4.62
C LEU A 87 -0.59 11.69 5.52
N ARG A 88 -0.57 12.14 6.78
CA ARG A 88 -1.56 11.79 7.81
C ARG A 88 -1.64 10.28 7.96
N ILE A 89 -0.48 9.61 8.15
CA ILE A 89 -0.46 8.14 8.24
C ILE A 89 -1.36 7.68 9.39
N PRO A 90 -2.34 6.79 9.12
CA PRO A 90 -3.35 6.44 10.12
C PRO A 90 -2.90 5.34 11.07
N VAL A 91 -1.97 4.49 10.64
CA VAL A 91 -1.44 3.37 11.41
C VAL A 91 0.00 3.07 10.98
N LEU A 92 0.83 2.71 11.95
CA LEU A 92 2.19 2.24 11.74
C LEU A 92 2.36 0.87 12.40
N ARG A 93 2.76 -0.14 11.62
CA ARG A 93 3.03 -1.51 12.08
C ARG A 93 4.51 -1.68 12.40
N TRP A 94 4.82 -2.33 13.56
CA TRP A 94 6.17 -2.59 14.07
C TRP A 94 6.13 -3.78 15.07
N PRO A 95 7.20 -4.53 15.39
CA PRO A 95 8.62 -4.29 15.08
C PRO A 95 9.07 -4.92 13.77
N GLY A 96 8.20 -5.64 13.09
CA GLY A 96 8.55 -6.28 11.84
C GLY A 96 7.49 -7.24 11.34
N GLY A 97 7.83 -7.85 10.21
CA GLY A 97 7.26 -9.08 9.69
C GLY A 97 8.01 -10.26 10.28
N CYS A 98 8.95 -10.85 9.52
CA CYS A 98 9.78 -11.97 10.00
C CYS A 98 10.57 -11.63 11.27
N PHE A 99 11.08 -10.39 11.39
CA PHE A 99 11.79 -9.97 12.59
C PHE A 99 10.93 -10.04 13.86
N ALA A 100 9.62 -9.82 13.77
CA ALA A 100 8.72 -9.87 14.92
C ALA A 100 8.76 -11.24 15.62
N ASP A 101 8.93 -12.34 14.88
CA ASP A 101 8.92 -13.70 15.43
C ASP A 101 10.28 -14.15 16.04
N GLU A 102 11.31 -13.29 16.00
CA GLU A 102 12.55 -13.46 16.78
C GLU A 102 12.78 -12.32 17.80
N TYR A 103 11.95 -11.27 17.79
CA TYR A 103 12.10 -10.12 18.68
C TYR A 103 11.63 -10.39 20.10
N HIS A 104 12.54 -10.17 21.08
CA HIS A 104 12.25 -10.20 22.50
C HIS A 104 12.12 -8.78 23.04
N TRP A 105 10.88 -8.31 23.21
CA TRP A 105 10.57 -6.92 23.54
C TRP A 105 11.25 -6.38 24.81
N LYS A 106 11.57 -7.24 25.78
CA LYS A 106 12.27 -6.86 27.01
C LYS A 106 13.70 -6.38 26.73
N ASP A 107 14.30 -6.82 25.64
CA ASP A 107 15.62 -6.37 25.22
C ASP A 107 15.60 -4.92 24.69
N GLY A 108 14.44 -4.44 24.24
CA GLY A 108 14.24 -3.09 23.73
C GLY A 108 13.64 -2.10 24.74
N ILE A 109 13.79 -2.33 26.07
CA ILE A 109 13.30 -1.41 27.11
C ILE A 109 14.38 -1.10 28.14
N GLY A 110 14.15 -0.07 28.97
CA GLY A 110 15.12 0.41 29.96
C GLY A 110 16.21 1.29 29.36
N PRO A 111 17.30 1.59 30.13
CA PRO A 111 18.39 2.44 29.67
C PRO A 111 19.05 1.84 28.41
N ARG A 112 19.19 2.63 27.35
CA ARG A 112 19.65 2.15 26.03
C ARG A 112 21.02 1.50 26.08
N GLU A 113 21.93 2.06 26.86
CA GLU A 113 23.30 1.56 27.05
C GLU A 113 23.38 0.20 27.77
N GLN A 114 22.27 -0.26 28.34
CA GLN A 114 22.17 -1.54 29.05
C GLN A 114 21.35 -2.58 28.27
N ARG A 115 20.78 -2.20 27.13
CA ARG A 115 19.99 -3.11 26.32
C ARG A 115 20.89 -4.17 25.68
N PRO A 116 20.53 -5.45 25.73
CA PRO A 116 21.32 -6.48 25.08
C PRO A 116 21.19 -6.38 23.56
N ALA A 117 22.32 -6.59 22.87
CA ALA A 117 22.32 -6.69 21.42
C ALA A 117 21.90 -8.11 20.99
N MET A 118 21.20 -8.20 19.85
CA MET A 118 20.83 -9.46 19.22
C MET A 118 21.32 -9.53 17.77
N ILE A 119 21.34 -10.72 17.19
CA ILE A 119 21.58 -10.88 15.74
C ILE A 119 20.23 -10.88 15.05
N ASN A 120 20.08 -10.01 14.06
CA ASN A 120 18.95 -10.04 13.13
C ASN A 120 19.21 -11.15 12.09
N THR A 121 18.63 -12.32 12.30
CA THR A 121 18.93 -13.50 11.49
C THR A 121 18.16 -13.48 10.15
N HIS A 122 17.04 -12.79 10.07
CA HIS A 122 16.26 -12.68 8.85
C HIS A 122 16.85 -11.64 7.89
N TRP A 123 17.34 -10.51 8.41
CA TRP A 123 17.69 -9.36 7.59
C TRP A 123 19.15 -8.95 7.70
N GLY A 124 19.97 -9.53 6.81
CA GLY A 124 21.34 -9.12 6.62
C GLY A 124 22.35 -9.67 7.61
N MET A 125 21.98 -10.47 8.59
CA MET A 125 22.86 -11.04 9.63
C MET A 125 23.65 -9.96 10.38
N VAL A 126 22.98 -8.86 10.72
CA VAL A 126 23.56 -7.72 11.43
C VAL A 126 23.23 -7.74 12.91
N THR A 127 24.01 -7.01 13.70
CA THR A 127 23.74 -6.81 15.12
C THR A 127 22.72 -5.68 15.29
N GLU A 128 21.62 -5.98 15.96
CA GLU A 128 20.64 -5.01 16.45
C GLU A 128 21.02 -4.61 17.88
N ASP A 129 21.20 -3.34 18.14
CA ASP A 129 21.58 -2.82 19.47
C ASP A 129 20.37 -2.53 20.37
N ASN A 130 19.16 -2.69 19.83
CA ASN A 130 17.91 -2.42 20.52
C ASN A 130 17.74 -0.98 21.04
N SER A 131 18.50 -0.01 20.49
CA SER A 131 18.36 1.41 20.88
C SER A 131 17.02 2.01 20.48
N PHE A 132 16.31 1.38 19.54
CA PHE A 132 14.91 1.65 19.21
C PHE A 132 14.06 0.45 19.63
N GLY A 133 13.16 0.66 20.57
CA GLY A 133 12.28 -0.38 21.12
C GLY A 133 10.87 0.11 21.39
N THR A 134 10.21 -0.48 22.38
CA THR A 134 8.80 -0.21 22.69
C THR A 134 8.52 1.27 22.96
N HIS A 135 9.36 1.93 23.76
CA HIS A 135 9.18 3.34 24.09
C HIS A 135 9.35 4.23 22.87
N GLU A 136 10.44 4.03 22.13
CA GLU A 136 10.75 4.81 20.95
C GLU A 136 9.66 4.63 19.87
N PHE A 137 9.14 3.42 19.67
CA PHE A 137 8.08 3.19 18.71
C PHE A 137 6.74 3.86 19.11
N LEU A 138 6.30 3.65 20.35
CA LEU A 138 5.01 4.18 20.80
C LEU A 138 5.03 5.71 20.96
N ASP A 139 6.16 6.28 21.35
CA ASP A 139 6.35 7.74 21.38
C ASP A 139 6.42 8.34 19.96
N LEU A 140 6.95 7.59 18.98
CA LEU A 140 6.85 7.97 17.57
C LEU A 140 5.39 8.00 17.10
N CYS A 141 4.60 7.00 17.45
CA CYS A 141 3.17 6.97 17.11
C CYS A 141 2.43 8.18 17.70
N GLU A 142 2.69 8.52 18.96
CA GLU A 142 2.13 9.74 19.59
C GLU A 142 2.62 11.02 18.87
N LEU A 143 3.90 11.09 18.49
CA LEU A 143 4.45 12.23 17.77
C LEU A 143 3.81 12.41 16.39
N LEU A 144 3.48 11.33 15.72
CA LEU A 144 2.85 11.32 14.38
C LEU A 144 1.33 11.46 14.43
N ASP A 145 0.70 11.30 15.60
CA ASP A 145 -0.75 11.18 15.78
C ASP A 145 -1.31 10.01 14.95
N THR A 146 -0.66 8.84 15.08
CA THR A 146 -0.99 7.62 14.36
C THR A 146 -1.28 6.46 15.31
N GLU A 147 -2.14 5.52 14.92
CA GLU A 147 -2.41 4.32 15.71
C GLU A 147 -1.23 3.34 15.64
N ALA A 148 -0.93 2.71 16.77
CA ALA A 148 0.10 1.69 16.84
C ALA A 148 -0.48 0.30 16.47
N TYR A 149 0.24 -0.42 15.59
CA TYR A 149 0.02 -1.83 15.34
C TYR A 149 1.28 -2.60 15.76
N ILE A 150 1.15 -3.38 16.84
CA ILE A 150 2.23 -4.22 17.37
C ILE A 150 2.13 -5.62 16.77
N ALA A 151 3.20 -6.10 16.13
CA ALA A 151 3.33 -7.48 15.68
C ALA A 151 3.95 -8.33 16.80
N GLY A 152 3.17 -9.28 17.34
CA GLY A 152 3.57 -10.10 18.47
C GLY A 152 4.27 -11.38 18.04
N ASN A 153 5.29 -11.78 18.80
CA ASN A 153 6.14 -12.94 18.55
C ASN A 153 5.42 -14.26 18.91
N VAL A 154 5.04 -15.05 17.91
CA VAL A 154 4.50 -16.42 18.06
C VAL A 154 5.54 -17.47 17.69
N GLY A 155 6.60 -17.08 16.99
CA GLY A 155 7.68 -17.97 16.55
C GLY A 155 8.57 -18.43 17.70
N SER A 156 9.42 -17.55 18.23
CA SER A 156 10.34 -17.87 19.34
C SER A 156 9.85 -17.41 20.71
N GLY A 157 8.85 -16.53 20.77
CA GLY A 157 8.32 -15.96 22.01
C GLY A 157 7.42 -16.91 22.78
N SER A 158 7.18 -16.58 24.04
CA SER A 158 6.23 -17.30 24.89
C SER A 158 4.92 -16.52 25.06
N ILE A 159 3.85 -17.24 25.42
CA ILE A 159 2.56 -16.62 25.77
C ILE A 159 2.75 -15.61 26.92
N ARG A 160 3.63 -15.92 27.87
CA ARG A 160 3.93 -15.04 28.99
C ARG A 160 4.60 -13.74 28.54
N ASP A 161 5.54 -13.81 27.60
CA ASP A 161 6.18 -12.60 27.05
C ASP A 161 5.18 -11.70 26.35
N MET A 162 4.27 -12.27 25.55
CA MET A 162 3.21 -11.52 24.89
C MET A 162 2.25 -10.87 25.90
N GLN A 163 1.81 -11.62 26.92
CA GLN A 163 0.98 -11.09 28.00
C GLN A 163 1.66 -9.95 28.73
N ASP A 164 2.93 -10.12 29.13
CA ASP A 164 3.71 -9.14 29.86
C ASP A 164 3.89 -7.88 29.02
N TRP A 165 4.10 -8.00 27.69
CA TRP A 165 4.25 -6.86 26.79
C TRP A 165 2.98 -6.04 26.69
N VAL A 166 1.83 -6.68 26.50
CA VAL A 166 0.52 -5.99 26.47
C VAL A 166 0.24 -5.28 27.78
N GLU A 167 0.51 -5.93 28.91
CA GLU A 167 0.36 -5.35 30.27
C GLU A 167 1.29 -4.15 30.46
N TYR A 168 2.57 -4.28 30.06
CA TYR A 168 3.56 -3.21 30.11
C TYR A 168 3.11 -1.97 29.35
N MET A 169 2.60 -2.13 28.14
CA MET A 169 2.19 -1.03 27.28
C MET A 169 0.89 -0.35 27.73
N THR A 170 -0.10 -1.14 28.22
CA THR A 170 -1.49 -0.66 28.25
C THR A 170 -2.17 -0.68 29.62
N PHE A 171 -1.57 -1.29 30.64
CA PHE A 171 -2.20 -1.36 31.96
C PHE A 171 -1.88 -0.13 32.83
N ASP A 172 -2.93 0.51 33.40
CA ASP A 172 -2.83 1.71 34.25
C ASP A 172 -3.01 1.42 35.75
N GLY A 173 -2.76 0.20 36.18
CA GLY A 173 -2.83 -0.20 37.59
C GLY A 173 -1.46 -0.46 38.20
N ASP A 174 -1.49 -1.04 39.41
CA ASP A 174 -0.29 -1.45 40.14
C ASP A 174 0.01 -2.92 39.87
N SER A 175 0.85 -3.16 38.85
CA SER A 175 1.37 -4.49 38.52
C SER A 175 2.87 -4.44 38.27
N ALA A 176 3.52 -5.60 38.23
CA ALA A 176 4.96 -5.65 37.99
C ALA A 176 5.36 -5.00 36.65
N MET A 177 4.56 -5.20 35.59
CA MET A 177 4.86 -4.65 34.28
C MET A 177 4.54 -3.16 34.20
N ALA A 178 3.45 -2.68 34.79
CA ALA A 178 3.16 -1.26 34.89
C ALA A 178 4.20 -0.50 35.75
N MET A 179 4.66 -1.11 36.85
CA MET A 179 5.74 -0.54 37.66
C MET A 179 7.07 -0.50 36.88
N LEU A 180 7.37 -1.54 36.08
CA LEU A 180 8.56 -1.56 35.23
C LEU A 180 8.48 -0.47 34.15
N ARG A 181 7.32 -0.25 33.52
CA ARG A 181 7.12 0.88 32.59
C ARG A 181 7.42 2.22 33.25
N ARG A 182 6.89 2.45 34.46
CA ARG A 182 7.13 3.68 35.23
C ARG A 182 8.61 3.84 35.59
N ALA A 183 9.26 2.75 36.02
CA ALA A 183 10.69 2.77 36.31
C ALA A 183 11.53 3.11 35.07
N ASN A 184 11.07 2.72 33.89
CA ASN A 184 11.67 3.07 32.59
C ASN A 184 11.26 4.46 32.08
N GLY A 185 10.63 5.31 32.91
CA GLY A 185 10.36 6.71 32.62
C GLY A 185 8.98 7.01 31.99
N ARG A 186 8.11 6.02 31.81
CA ARG A 186 6.77 6.24 31.27
C ARG A 186 5.69 6.00 32.33
N GLU A 187 5.12 7.08 32.84
CA GLU A 187 4.10 7.02 33.90
C GLU A 187 2.77 6.44 33.39
N LYS A 188 2.21 7.03 32.34
CA LYS A 188 0.92 6.62 31.78
C LYS A 188 1.09 5.54 30.70
N PRO A 189 0.11 4.61 30.56
CA PRO A 189 0.12 3.67 29.45
C PRO A 189 0.00 4.39 28.11
N TRP A 190 0.43 3.70 27.04
CA TRP A 190 0.14 4.12 25.68
C TRP A 190 -1.19 3.52 25.20
N ARG A 191 -1.73 4.11 24.15
CA ARG A 191 -2.81 3.51 23.39
C ARG A 191 -2.22 2.57 22.35
N VAL A 192 -2.63 1.29 22.40
CA VAL A 192 -2.32 0.29 21.39
C VAL A 192 -3.62 -0.27 20.85
N ARG A 193 -3.96 0.08 19.61
CA ARG A 193 -5.24 -0.30 19.01
C ARG A 193 -5.19 -1.66 18.34
N TYR A 194 -4.10 -1.98 17.67
CA TYR A 194 -3.96 -3.19 16.86
C TYR A 194 -2.84 -4.08 17.40
N PHE A 195 -3.13 -5.37 17.49
CA PHE A 195 -2.15 -6.36 17.93
C PHE A 195 -2.21 -7.60 17.04
N GLY A 196 -1.18 -7.80 16.23
CA GLY A 196 -0.98 -8.99 15.42
C GLY A 196 -0.47 -10.14 16.27
N VAL A 197 -1.10 -11.29 16.19
CA VAL A 197 -0.70 -12.51 16.91
C VAL A 197 -0.02 -13.43 15.92
N GLY A 198 1.28 -13.20 15.72
CA GLY A 198 2.13 -13.87 14.73
C GLY A 198 2.23 -13.10 13.40
N ASN A 199 3.19 -13.50 12.59
CA ASN A 199 3.47 -13.02 11.25
C ASN A 199 3.96 -14.18 10.39
N GLU A 200 3.40 -14.33 9.16
CA GLU A 200 3.86 -15.33 8.18
C GLU A 200 4.18 -16.71 8.79
N ASN A 201 3.33 -17.17 9.70
CA ASN A 201 3.61 -18.41 10.45
C ASN A 201 3.65 -19.65 9.55
N TRP A 202 3.20 -19.53 8.29
CA TRP A 202 3.39 -20.53 7.24
C TRP A 202 4.84 -20.57 6.69
N ALA A 203 5.64 -19.52 6.92
CA ALA A 203 7.05 -19.40 6.50
C ALA A 203 7.95 -18.99 7.67
N CYS A 204 8.53 -17.78 7.63
CA CYS A 204 9.52 -17.29 8.57
C CYS A 204 9.04 -17.27 10.04
N GLY A 205 7.74 -17.14 10.26
CA GLY A 205 7.15 -17.19 11.60
C GLY A 205 6.99 -18.61 12.18
N GLY A 206 7.58 -19.65 11.56
CA GLY A 206 7.65 -20.99 12.19
C GLY A 206 7.30 -22.17 11.31
N HIS A 207 7.07 -22.00 9.98
CA HIS A 207 6.73 -23.09 9.05
C HIS A 207 5.56 -23.97 9.51
N MET A 208 4.51 -23.33 10.02
CA MET A 208 3.36 -24.01 10.63
C MET A 208 2.34 -24.43 9.57
N THR A 209 1.55 -25.47 9.91
CA THR A 209 0.29 -25.72 9.19
C THR A 209 -0.79 -24.78 9.71
N PRO A 210 -1.84 -24.45 8.92
CA PRO A 210 -2.91 -23.55 9.38
C PRO A 210 -3.66 -24.10 10.58
N GLU A 211 -3.77 -25.44 10.73
CA GLU A 211 -4.39 -26.10 11.89
C GLU A 211 -3.60 -25.83 13.16
N TYR A 212 -2.25 -25.99 13.10
CA TYR A 212 -1.37 -25.76 14.24
C TYR A 212 -1.35 -24.30 14.63
N TYR A 213 -1.22 -23.41 13.64
CA TYR A 213 -1.29 -21.97 13.89
C TYR A 213 -2.62 -21.56 14.54
N ALA A 214 -3.76 -22.02 14.02
CA ALA A 214 -5.07 -21.68 14.57
C ALA A 214 -5.21 -22.12 16.04
N ASP A 215 -4.63 -23.25 16.44
CA ASP A 215 -4.63 -23.71 17.82
C ASP A 215 -3.67 -22.89 18.70
N LEU A 216 -2.50 -22.51 18.19
CA LEU A 216 -1.60 -21.57 18.87
C LEU A 216 -2.24 -20.18 19.00
N TYR A 217 -2.80 -19.64 17.94
CA TYR A 217 -3.49 -18.36 17.95
C TYR A 217 -4.53 -18.28 19.08
N LYS A 218 -5.39 -19.29 19.23
CA LYS A 218 -6.39 -19.33 20.32
C LYS A 218 -5.75 -19.23 21.69
N ARG A 219 -4.57 -19.83 21.89
CA ARG A 219 -3.85 -19.75 23.17
C ARG A 219 -3.25 -18.37 23.39
N TYR A 220 -2.52 -17.82 22.41
CA TYR A 220 -1.84 -16.53 22.53
C TYR A 220 -2.85 -15.38 22.69
N GLN A 221 -3.86 -15.30 21.82
CA GLN A 221 -4.85 -14.23 21.85
C GLN A 221 -5.65 -14.18 23.17
N THR A 222 -5.78 -15.31 23.86
CA THR A 222 -6.46 -15.36 25.16
C THR A 222 -5.79 -14.45 26.20
N TYR A 223 -4.50 -14.24 26.08
CA TYR A 223 -3.70 -13.44 27.01
C TYR A 223 -3.37 -12.04 26.48
N VAL A 224 -3.74 -11.73 25.24
CA VAL A 224 -3.80 -10.36 24.73
C VAL A 224 -5.09 -9.74 25.26
N ARG A 225 -4.98 -8.99 26.37
CA ARG A 225 -6.12 -8.41 27.08
C ARG A 225 -6.24 -6.93 26.80
N SER A 226 -7.47 -6.46 26.62
CA SER A 226 -7.74 -5.02 26.69
C SER A 226 -7.73 -4.62 28.16
N TYR A 227 -6.79 -3.75 28.54
CA TYR A 227 -6.68 -3.20 29.89
C TYR A 227 -7.17 -1.76 29.91
N SER A 228 -7.71 -1.34 31.06
CA SER A 228 -8.21 0.03 31.25
C SER A 228 -9.20 0.40 30.13
N ASP A 229 -9.18 1.61 29.64
CA ASP A 229 -10.01 2.07 28.53
C ASP A 229 -9.30 1.92 27.16
N ASN A 230 -8.44 0.90 27.03
CA ASN A 230 -7.66 0.65 25.82
C ASN A 230 -8.12 -0.66 25.12
N PRO A 231 -9.17 -0.61 24.28
CA PRO A 231 -9.61 -1.78 23.52
C PRO A 231 -8.59 -2.13 22.44
N ILE A 232 -8.13 -3.39 22.45
CA ILE A 232 -7.18 -3.94 21.48
C ILE A 232 -7.92 -4.83 20.49
N LEU A 233 -7.76 -4.55 19.20
CA LEU A 233 -8.23 -5.40 18.11
C LEU A 233 -7.14 -6.44 17.79
N LYS A 234 -7.53 -7.71 17.80
CA LYS A 234 -6.62 -8.86 17.62
C LYS A 234 -6.64 -9.34 16.18
N ILE A 235 -5.48 -9.34 15.56
CA ILE A 235 -5.32 -9.73 14.16
C ILE A 235 -4.61 -11.07 14.10
N ALA A 236 -5.24 -12.06 13.46
CA ALA A 236 -4.63 -13.34 13.21
C ALA A 236 -3.74 -13.28 11.97
N CYS A 237 -2.64 -14.04 11.96
CA CYS A 237 -1.84 -14.26 10.75
C CYS A 237 -2.70 -14.98 9.69
N GLY A 238 -2.89 -14.33 8.58
CA GLY A 238 -3.62 -14.83 7.43
C GLY A 238 -2.72 -15.44 6.37
N PRO A 239 -3.26 -15.74 5.18
CA PRO A 239 -2.56 -16.41 4.11
C PRO A 239 -1.55 -15.53 3.39
N ASN A 240 -0.73 -16.17 2.56
CA ASN A 240 0.01 -15.53 1.48
C ASN A 240 -0.77 -15.67 0.16
N ASP A 241 -0.86 -14.58 -0.59
CA ASP A 241 -1.38 -14.54 -1.96
C ASP A 241 -2.72 -15.32 -2.12
N TRP A 242 -2.66 -16.40 -2.90
CA TRP A 242 -3.79 -17.23 -3.32
C TRP A 242 -4.15 -18.37 -2.37
N ASP A 243 -3.49 -18.50 -1.22
CA ASP A 243 -3.72 -19.65 -0.31
C ASP A 243 -5.06 -19.52 0.45
N THR A 244 -6.14 -19.85 -0.23
CA THR A 244 -7.48 -19.89 0.38
C THR A 244 -7.64 -20.98 1.44
N ARG A 245 -6.78 -22.02 1.44
CA ARG A 245 -6.83 -23.08 2.46
C ARG A 245 -6.43 -22.55 3.83
N TRP A 246 -5.38 -21.70 3.89
CA TRP A 246 -4.99 -21.08 5.16
C TRP A 246 -6.13 -20.24 5.73
N MET A 247 -6.76 -19.41 4.91
CA MET A 247 -7.91 -18.58 5.28
C MET A 247 -9.07 -19.44 5.81
N ASP A 248 -9.47 -20.49 5.07
CA ASP A 248 -10.60 -21.36 5.40
C ASP A 248 -10.39 -22.05 6.77
N VAL A 249 -9.23 -22.66 7.00
CA VAL A 249 -8.91 -23.40 8.23
C VAL A 249 -8.81 -22.48 9.44
N VAL A 250 -8.13 -21.33 9.31
CA VAL A 250 -7.97 -20.41 10.44
C VAL A 250 -9.31 -19.81 10.84
N LEU A 251 -10.15 -19.42 9.88
CA LEU A 251 -11.49 -18.90 10.18
C LEU A 251 -12.40 -19.99 10.77
N GLU A 252 -12.41 -21.19 10.21
CA GLU A 252 -13.21 -22.30 10.76
C GLU A 252 -12.92 -22.52 12.25
N ARG A 253 -11.62 -22.48 12.62
CA ARG A 253 -11.18 -22.88 13.98
C ARG A 253 -11.14 -21.72 14.98
N ALA A 254 -10.92 -20.49 14.52
CA ALA A 254 -10.56 -19.38 15.42
C ALA A 254 -11.34 -18.07 15.22
N LYS A 255 -12.22 -17.91 14.22
CA LYS A 255 -12.90 -16.64 13.91
C LYS A 255 -13.59 -15.94 15.08
N ARG A 256 -14.03 -16.69 16.10
CA ARG A 256 -14.71 -16.12 17.29
C ARG A 256 -13.74 -15.38 18.23
N HIS A 257 -12.44 -15.52 18.01
CA HIS A 257 -11.39 -15.01 18.88
C HIS A 257 -10.53 -13.94 18.22
N MET A 258 -10.91 -13.48 17.02
CA MET A 258 -10.20 -12.44 16.27
C MET A 258 -11.15 -11.32 15.85
N ASP A 259 -10.57 -10.14 15.66
CA ASP A 259 -11.24 -8.96 15.08
C ASP A 259 -10.84 -8.78 13.62
N GLY A 260 -9.69 -9.33 13.23
CA GLY A 260 -9.19 -9.33 11.88
C GLY A 260 -8.29 -10.51 11.56
N ILE A 261 -8.07 -10.71 10.27
CA ILE A 261 -7.12 -11.67 9.73
C ILE A 261 -6.28 -10.99 8.66
N SER A 262 -4.96 -11.23 8.66
CA SER A 262 -4.06 -10.57 7.72
C SER A 262 -4.06 -11.22 6.33
N LEU A 263 -3.47 -10.53 5.35
CA LEU A 263 -3.20 -11.02 4.00
C LEU A 263 -1.95 -10.33 3.48
N HIS A 264 -1.03 -11.07 2.86
CA HIS A 264 0.16 -10.53 2.23
C HIS A 264 0.13 -10.77 0.72
N TYR A 265 0.55 -9.79 -0.06
CA TYR A 265 0.72 -9.92 -1.51
C TYR A 265 1.77 -8.96 -2.04
N TYR A 266 2.87 -9.51 -2.54
CA TYR A 266 3.92 -8.75 -3.19
C TYR A 266 3.93 -8.98 -4.70
N VAL A 267 4.24 -7.94 -5.47
CA VAL A 267 4.32 -8.02 -6.93
C VAL A 267 5.74 -7.77 -7.43
N PHE A 268 6.12 -8.55 -8.43
CA PHE A 268 7.40 -8.47 -9.13
C PHE A 268 7.26 -9.05 -10.55
N THR A 269 8.18 -8.75 -11.46
CA THR A 269 8.06 -9.15 -12.88
C THR A 269 8.78 -10.45 -13.21
N GLY A 270 9.78 -10.79 -12.45
CA GLY A 270 10.57 -12.00 -12.67
C GLY A 270 9.77 -13.30 -12.53
N PRO A 271 10.34 -14.42 -13.04
CA PRO A 271 9.65 -15.70 -13.05
C PRO A 271 9.60 -16.40 -11.69
N HIS A 272 10.48 -16.01 -10.77
CA HIS A 272 10.64 -16.70 -9.48
C HIS A 272 10.92 -15.72 -8.36
N TRP A 273 10.58 -16.13 -7.12
CA TRP A 273 10.84 -15.37 -5.90
C TRP A 273 12.32 -14.99 -5.70
N TRP A 274 13.26 -15.78 -6.20
CA TRP A 274 14.71 -15.49 -6.17
C TRP A 274 15.22 -14.73 -7.39
N GLU A 275 14.35 -14.42 -8.35
CA GLU A 275 14.65 -13.67 -9.57
C GLU A 275 13.48 -12.74 -9.88
N LYS A 276 13.43 -11.61 -9.14
CA LYS A 276 12.27 -10.71 -9.13
C LYS A 276 12.26 -9.66 -10.24
N GLY A 277 13.40 -9.42 -10.88
CA GLY A 277 13.58 -8.37 -11.86
C GLY A 277 14.25 -7.12 -11.28
N SER A 278 14.64 -6.19 -12.17
CA SER A 278 15.29 -4.93 -11.81
C SER A 278 14.28 -3.86 -11.40
N ALA A 279 14.65 -3.05 -10.41
CA ALA A 279 13.88 -1.90 -10.01
C ALA A 279 13.85 -0.78 -11.09
N THR A 280 14.96 -0.59 -11.82
CA THR A 280 15.15 0.56 -12.74
C THR A 280 15.42 0.18 -14.19
N GLU A 281 15.89 -1.03 -14.44
CA GLU A 281 16.21 -1.52 -15.79
C GLU A 281 15.16 -2.54 -16.22
N PHE A 282 14.17 -2.10 -16.98
CA PHE A 282 13.05 -2.91 -17.45
C PHE A 282 12.47 -2.37 -18.75
N ASP A 283 11.85 -3.24 -19.49
CA ASP A 283 11.18 -2.93 -20.75
C ASP A 283 9.64 -2.81 -20.58
N GLU A 284 8.95 -2.58 -21.69
CA GLU A 284 7.48 -2.52 -21.70
C GLU A 284 6.82 -3.86 -21.35
N SER A 285 7.49 -5.00 -21.58
CA SER A 285 6.95 -6.32 -21.21
C SER A 285 6.89 -6.49 -19.69
N GLU A 286 7.95 -6.06 -19.00
CA GLU A 286 7.99 -6.06 -17.55
C GLU A 286 7.05 -5.01 -16.96
N TRP A 287 6.90 -3.85 -17.61
CA TRP A 287 5.87 -2.86 -17.26
C TRP A 287 4.47 -3.48 -17.30
N PHE A 288 4.09 -4.08 -18.45
CA PHE A 288 2.79 -4.73 -18.61
C PHE A 288 2.56 -5.82 -17.56
N THR A 289 3.59 -6.66 -17.33
CA THR A 289 3.54 -7.76 -16.35
C THR A 289 3.24 -7.21 -14.95
N LEU A 290 3.88 -6.10 -14.55
CA LEU A 290 3.60 -5.51 -13.24
C LEU A 290 2.19 -4.93 -13.16
N MET A 291 1.74 -4.19 -14.18
CA MET A 291 0.38 -3.64 -14.20
C MET A 291 -0.66 -4.75 -14.08
N LYS A 292 -0.46 -5.86 -14.82
CA LYS A 292 -1.34 -7.03 -14.74
C LYS A 292 -1.34 -7.64 -13.33
N LYS A 293 -0.17 -7.93 -12.76
CA LYS A 293 -0.06 -8.51 -11.40
C LYS A 293 -0.62 -7.57 -10.33
N SER A 294 -0.49 -6.25 -10.51
CA SER A 294 -1.10 -5.28 -9.60
C SER A 294 -2.63 -5.31 -9.68
N LEU A 295 -3.21 -5.50 -10.86
CA LEU A 295 -4.65 -5.69 -11.03
C LEU A 295 -5.14 -7.04 -10.50
N ASP A 296 -4.31 -8.08 -10.54
CA ASP A 296 -4.65 -9.43 -10.03
C ASP A 296 -4.97 -9.41 -8.53
N VAL A 297 -4.58 -8.37 -7.77
CA VAL A 297 -4.97 -8.21 -6.35
C VAL A 297 -6.49 -8.18 -6.16
N ALA A 298 -7.25 -7.68 -7.13
CA ALA A 298 -8.71 -7.73 -7.08
C ALA A 298 -9.25 -9.16 -7.06
N GLU A 299 -8.62 -10.06 -7.82
CA GLU A 299 -9.01 -11.46 -7.84
C GLU A 299 -8.53 -12.21 -6.58
N VAL A 300 -7.33 -11.88 -6.06
CA VAL A 300 -6.86 -12.37 -4.76
C VAL A 300 -7.87 -12.00 -3.68
N LEU A 301 -8.25 -10.73 -3.60
CA LEU A 301 -9.25 -10.25 -2.64
C LEU A 301 -10.59 -10.96 -2.81
N ARG A 302 -11.09 -11.09 -4.04
CA ARG A 302 -12.36 -11.76 -4.32
C ARG A 302 -12.37 -13.19 -3.77
N GLN A 303 -11.31 -13.97 -4.02
CA GLN A 303 -11.21 -15.35 -3.55
C GLN A 303 -11.10 -15.43 -2.01
N GLN A 304 -10.28 -14.58 -1.40
CA GLN A 304 -10.12 -14.56 0.05
C GLN A 304 -11.42 -14.09 0.75
N ILE A 305 -12.07 -13.06 0.22
CA ILE A 305 -13.36 -12.54 0.75
C ILE A 305 -14.47 -13.59 0.61
N GLU A 306 -14.52 -14.34 -0.50
CA GLU A 306 -15.49 -15.43 -0.68
C GLU A 306 -15.36 -16.49 0.42
N VAL A 307 -14.14 -16.85 0.80
CA VAL A 307 -13.90 -17.74 1.94
C VAL A 307 -14.32 -17.07 3.26
N MET A 308 -13.99 -15.80 3.44
CA MET A 308 -14.41 -15.06 4.64
C MET A 308 -15.93 -14.99 4.77
N ASP A 309 -16.66 -14.70 3.69
CA ASP A 309 -18.11 -14.58 3.69
C ASP A 309 -18.81 -15.92 3.98
N LYS A 310 -18.22 -17.05 3.59
CA LYS A 310 -18.68 -18.39 3.99
C LYS A 310 -18.66 -18.59 5.51
N HIS A 311 -17.65 -18.07 6.19
CA HIS A 311 -17.47 -18.24 7.64
C HIS A 311 -18.07 -17.11 8.47
N ASP A 312 -18.09 -15.89 7.94
CA ASP A 312 -18.44 -14.64 8.61
C ASP A 312 -19.29 -13.73 7.70
N PRO A 313 -20.53 -14.14 7.35
CA PRO A 313 -21.39 -13.40 6.42
C PRO A 313 -21.80 -12.02 6.97
N GLU A 314 -21.71 -11.81 8.28
CA GLU A 314 -22.00 -10.53 8.94
C GLU A 314 -20.82 -9.53 8.84
N LYS A 315 -19.71 -9.94 8.21
CA LYS A 315 -18.49 -9.12 8.01
C LYS A 315 -17.92 -8.53 9.30
N ARG A 316 -17.98 -9.28 10.40
CA ARG A 316 -17.43 -8.88 11.69
C ARG A 316 -15.90 -8.90 11.71
N VAL A 317 -15.30 -9.91 11.06
CA VAL A 317 -13.84 -10.07 10.95
C VAL A 317 -13.35 -9.23 9.78
N GLY A 318 -12.52 -8.21 10.06
CA GLY A 318 -11.90 -7.39 9.01
C GLY A 318 -10.78 -8.13 8.28
N LEU A 319 -10.57 -7.79 7.01
CA LEU A 319 -9.38 -8.18 6.25
C LEU A 319 -8.32 -7.09 6.39
N TYR A 320 -7.13 -7.45 6.88
CA TYR A 320 -6.01 -6.55 7.11
C TYR A 320 -4.88 -6.90 6.14
N PHE A 321 -4.75 -6.12 5.10
CA PHE A 321 -3.72 -6.31 4.08
C PHE A 321 -2.39 -5.73 4.58
N ASP A 322 -1.81 -6.31 5.64
CA ASP A 322 -0.78 -5.69 6.46
C ASP A 322 0.65 -5.82 5.92
N GLU A 323 0.81 -6.46 4.74
CA GLU A 323 2.02 -6.36 3.89
C GLU A 323 1.67 -6.41 2.41
N TRP A 324 2.07 -5.36 1.67
CA TRP A 324 1.91 -5.31 0.22
C TRP A 324 2.91 -4.36 -0.42
N GLY A 325 3.15 -4.52 -1.70
CA GLY A 325 3.98 -3.63 -2.49
C GLY A 325 4.76 -4.34 -3.58
N THR A 326 5.67 -3.61 -4.21
CA THR A 326 6.61 -4.15 -5.19
C THR A 326 7.88 -4.65 -4.50
N TRP A 327 8.40 -5.76 -5.00
CA TRP A 327 9.63 -6.35 -4.46
C TRP A 327 10.59 -6.71 -5.60
N TRP A 328 11.70 -5.98 -5.68
CA TRP A 328 12.72 -6.16 -6.72
C TRP A 328 13.97 -6.86 -6.19
N ASN A 329 14.85 -7.25 -7.11
CA ASN A 329 16.20 -7.63 -6.71
C ASN A 329 16.86 -6.45 -5.97
N PRO A 330 17.60 -6.70 -4.88
CA PRO A 330 18.26 -5.64 -4.14
C PRO A 330 19.23 -4.84 -5.03
N THR A 331 19.34 -3.55 -4.75
CA THR A 331 20.28 -2.67 -5.45
C THR A 331 21.69 -3.25 -5.43
N PRO A 332 22.37 -3.36 -6.59
CA PRO A 332 23.72 -3.89 -6.66
C PRO A 332 24.69 -3.15 -5.73
N GLY A 333 25.50 -3.90 -4.97
CA GLY A 333 26.46 -3.34 -4.01
C GLY A 333 25.89 -3.06 -2.61
N SER A 334 24.57 -3.15 -2.42
CA SER A 334 23.96 -3.15 -1.08
C SER A 334 24.04 -4.55 -0.44
N ASN A 335 23.86 -4.63 0.90
CA ASN A 335 23.64 -5.91 1.55
C ASN A 335 22.30 -6.50 1.03
N PRO A 336 22.31 -7.69 0.41
CA PRO A 336 21.10 -8.26 -0.17
C PRO A 336 19.95 -8.45 0.84
N GLY A 337 20.29 -8.72 2.11
CA GLY A 337 19.31 -8.86 3.19
C GLY A 337 18.72 -7.54 3.68
N PHE A 338 19.17 -6.39 3.17
CA PHE A 338 18.60 -5.09 3.51
C PHE A 338 17.47 -4.67 2.59
N LEU A 339 17.22 -5.43 1.53
CA LEU A 339 16.14 -5.21 0.57
C LEU A 339 16.05 -3.76 0.06
N VAL A 340 17.21 -3.13 -0.14
CA VAL A 340 17.28 -1.78 -0.71
C VAL A 340 16.94 -1.87 -2.18
N GLN A 341 15.94 -1.16 -2.60
CA GLN A 341 15.54 -1.03 -4.00
C GLN A 341 15.14 0.41 -4.32
N GLN A 342 15.34 0.83 -5.56
CA GLN A 342 14.82 2.11 -6.05
C GLN A 342 13.32 1.97 -6.36
N ASN A 343 12.57 3.07 -6.21
CA ASN A 343 11.16 3.16 -6.55
C ASN A 343 10.96 4.11 -7.73
N THR A 344 10.32 3.64 -8.78
CA THR A 344 10.09 4.38 -10.03
C THR A 344 8.61 4.77 -10.19
N LEU A 345 8.29 5.45 -11.29
CA LEU A 345 6.91 5.72 -11.70
C LEU A 345 6.08 4.42 -11.84
N ARG A 346 6.73 3.30 -12.23
CA ARG A 346 6.11 1.97 -12.31
C ARG A 346 5.57 1.52 -10.95
N ASP A 347 6.36 1.71 -9.89
CA ASP A 347 5.97 1.38 -8.51
C ASP A 347 4.83 2.27 -8.01
N ALA A 348 4.88 3.55 -8.36
CA ALA A 348 3.81 4.49 -8.03
C ALA A 348 2.47 4.07 -8.67
N LEU A 349 2.47 3.66 -9.95
CA LEU A 349 1.26 3.16 -10.61
C LEU A 349 0.75 1.88 -9.95
N SER A 350 1.63 0.94 -9.61
CA SER A 350 1.26 -0.24 -8.84
C SER A 350 0.55 0.14 -7.54
N ALA A 351 1.13 1.07 -6.75
CA ALA A 351 0.51 1.54 -5.52
C ALA A 351 -0.86 2.20 -5.75
N GLY A 352 -1.00 3.02 -6.79
CA GLY A 352 -2.28 3.64 -7.15
C GLY A 352 -3.36 2.61 -7.50
N ILE A 353 -3.00 1.56 -8.24
CA ILE A 353 -3.90 0.44 -8.56
C ILE A 353 -4.35 -0.28 -7.30
N PHE A 354 -3.41 -0.65 -6.41
CA PHE A 354 -3.72 -1.33 -5.16
C PHE A 354 -4.66 -0.50 -4.29
N LEU A 355 -4.36 0.78 -4.06
CA LEU A 355 -5.19 1.66 -3.24
C LEU A 355 -6.60 1.85 -3.82
N ASN A 356 -6.73 2.00 -5.14
CA ASN A 356 -8.04 2.05 -5.79
C ASN A 356 -8.85 0.77 -5.56
N ILE A 357 -8.21 -0.40 -5.66
CA ILE A 357 -8.86 -1.69 -5.44
C ILE A 357 -9.20 -1.89 -3.95
N PHE A 358 -8.31 -1.52 -3.03
CA PHE A 358 -8.60 -1.58 -1.61
C PHE A 358 -9.79 -0.68 -1.22
N ASN A 359 -9.86 0.54 -1.77
CA ASN A 359 -11.02 1.40 -1.58
C ASN A 359 -12.32 0.72 -2.03
N GLN A 360 -12.32 0.07 -3.21
CA GLN A 360 -13.50 -0.62 -3.74
C GLN A 360 -13.94 -1.82 -2.89
N HIS A 361 -13.03 -2.39 -2.08
CA HIS A 361 -13.30 -3.51 -1.17
C HIS A 361 -13.35 -3.10 0.31
N CYS A 362 -13.55 -1.81 0.61
CA CYS A 362 -13.52 -1.28 2.00
C CYS A 362 -14.65 -1.81 2.90
N ASP A 363 -15.64 -2.49 2.34
CA ASP A 363 -16.63 -3.24 3.09
C ASP A 363 -15.99 -4.39 3.90
N ARG A 364 -14.91 -4.98 3.42
CA ARG A 364 -14.17 -6.06 4.08
C ARG A 364 -12.72 -5.67 4.42
N VAL A 365 -12.02 -4.94 3.55
CA VAL A 365 -10.65 -4.44 3.80
C VAL A 365 -10.70 -3.29 4.79
N LYS A 366 -10.03 -3.45 5.94
CA LYS A 366 -10.05 -2.45 7.03
C LYS A 366 -8.68 -1.82 7.28
N MET A 367 -7.62 -2.37 6.71
CA MET A 367 -6.25 -1.86 6.80
C MET A 367 -5.43 -2.36 5.61
N ALA A 368 -4.46 -1.54 5.16
CA ALA A 368 -3.45 -1.99 4.21
C ALA A 368 -2.12 -1.27 4.47
N ASN A 369 -1.11 -2.00 4.97
CA ASN A 369 0.18 -1.41 5.33
C ASN A 369 1.20 -1.67 4.24
N ILE A 370 1.61 -0.60 3.54
CA ILE A 370 2.64 -0.72 2.51
C ILE A 370 4.00 -1.08 3.12
N ALA A 371 4.72 -1.97 2.46
CA ALA A 371 6.07 -2.38 2.83
C ALA A 371 7.13 -1.69 1.94
N GLN A 372 8.01 -0.80 2.51
CA GLN A 372 7.99 -0.37 3.89
C GLN A 372 8.07 1.17 3.94
N THR A 373 8.23 1.75 5.14
CA THR A 373 8.11 3.21 5.30
C THR A 373 9.33 3.97 4.76
N VAL A 374 10.57 3.51 5.08
CA VAL A 374 11.81 4.22 4.75
C VAL A 374 12.88 3.23 4.26
N ASN A 375 13.61 3.57 3.21
CA ASN A 375 14.80 2.90 2.68
C ASN A 375 14.64 1.45 2.18
N VAL A 376 13.56 0.79 2.43
CA VAL A 376 13.37 -0.65 2.23
C VAL A 376 12.16 -0.91 1.35
N LEU A 377 12.28 -1.84 0.41
CA LEU A 377 11.21 -2.25 -0.50
C LEU A 377 10.55 -1.03 -1.18
N GLN A 378 9.22 -0.96 -1.20
CA GLN A 378 8.49 0.16 -1.80
C GLN A 378 8.37 1.33 -0.80
N ALA A 379 9.52 1.96 -0.49
CA ALA A 379 9.63 2.99 0.52
C ALA A 379 8.95 4.32 0.14
N MET A 380 8.52 5.07 1.17
CA MET A 380 8.03 6.46 1.00
C MET A 380 9.18 7.43 0.78
N ALA A 381 10.32 7.19 1.41
CA ALA A 381 11.49 8.05 1.35
C ALA A 381 12.78 7.23 1.41
N HIS A 382 13.83 7.79 0.83
CA HIS A 382 15.20 7.30 1.00
C HIS A 382 16.05 8.33 1.71
N THR A 383 16.92 7.86 2.62
CA THR A 383 17.82 8.70 3.41
C THR A 383 19.29 8.33 3.15
N ARG A 384 20.16 9.34 3.19
CA ARG A 384 21.62 9.19 3.13
C ARG A 384 22.25 10.32 3.95
N ASP A 385 22.91 9.98 5.04
CA ASP A 385 23.40 10.99 5.99
C ASP A 385 22.31 11.97 6.39
N ALA A 386 22.49 13.27 6.20
CA ALA A 386 21.48 14.29 6.46
C ALA A 386 20.47 14.51 5.31
N ASP A 387 20.70 13.91 4.15
CA ASP A 387 19.87 14.07 2.97
C ASP A 387 18.68 13.09 2.96
N MET A 388 17.57 13.52 2.36
CA MET A 388 16.39 12.71 2.11
C MET A 388 15.76 13.09 0.78
N PHE A 389 15.19 12.12 0.07
CA PHE A 389 14.24 12.39 -1.01
C PHE A 389 12.97 11.54 -0.86
N LEU A 390 11.86 12.07 -1.34
CA LEU A 390 10.57 11.37 -1.40
C LEU A 390 10.49 10.55 -2.68
N THR A 391 9.92 9.35 -2.60
CA THR A 391 9.74 8.48 -3.78
C THR A 391 8.47 8.85 -4.56
N PRO A 392 8.33 8.41 -5.81
CA PRO A 392 7.06 8.54 -6.53
C PRO A 392 5.88 7.87 -5.80
N THR A 393 6.11 6.80 -5.04
CA THR A 393 5.09 6.13 -4.22
C THR A 393 4.56 7.04 -3.09
N TYR A 394 5.43 7.82 -2.44
CA TYR A 394 5.00 8.82 -1.45
C TYR A 394 3.95 9.77 -2.03
N HIS A 395 4.18 10.24 -3.25
CA HIS A 395 3.29 11.18 -3.91
C HIS A 395 1.91 10.58 -4.23
N VAL A 396 1.83 9.26 -4.46
CA VAL A 396 0.54 8.57 -4.60
C VAL A 396 -0.25 8.65 -3.30
N PHE A 397 0.36 8.28 -2.18
CA PHE A 397 -0.29 8.38 -0.87
C PHE A 397 -0.72 9.82 -0.55
N GLU A 398 0.12 10.80 -0.88
CA GLU A 398 -0.16 12.21 -0.68
C GLU A 398 -1.36 12.69 -1.54
N MET A 399 -1.47 12.24 -2.78
CA MET A 399 -2.58 12.57 -3.67
C MET A 399 -3.88 11.85 -3.28
N PHE A 400 -3.78 10.62 -2.73
CA PHE A 400 -4.93 9.76 -2.41
C PHE A 400 -5.44 9.91 -0.97
N LYS A 401 -4.73 10.61 -0.09
CA LYS A 401 -5.09 10.74 1.34
C LYS A 401 -6.49 11.30 1.62
N GLU A 402 -7.11 11.96 0.64
CA GLU A 402 -8.47 12.49 0.78
C GLU A 402 -9.55 11.40 0.75
N HIS A 403 -9.21 10.16 0.39
CA HIS A 403 -10.10 9.01 0.53
C HIS A 403 -10.22 8.52 1.97
N GLN A 404 -9.25 8.85 2.84
CA GLN A 404 -9.26 8.44 4.25
C GLN A 404 -10.51 8.97 4.97
N GLY A 405 -11.32 8.06 5.52
CA GLY A 405 -12.55 8.39 6.23
C GLY A 405 -13.72 8.84 5.33
N ALA A 406 -13.52 8.92 4.01
CA ALA A 406 -14.57 9.28 3.08
C ALA A 406 -15.51 8.10 2.78
N THR A 407 -16.69 8.39 2.30
CA THR A 407 -17.66 7.38 1.84
C THR A 407 -17.29 6.93 0.44
N LEU A 408 -17.10 5.61 0.24
CA LEU A 408 -16.89 5.02 -1.07
C LEU A 408 -18.09 5.28 -1.98
N LEU A 409 -17.84 5.71 -3.21
CA LEU A 409 -18.85 5.85 -4.24
C LEU A 409 -18.75 4.71 -5.24
N PRO A 410 -19.86 4.03 -5.58
CA PRO A 410 -19.87 3.09 -6.70
C PRO A 410 -19.50 3.77 -8.00
N ILE A 411 -18.76 3.07 -8.85
CA ILE A 411 -18.35 3.54 -10.17
C ILE A 411 -18.60 2.49 -11.24
N ASP A 412 -18.96 2.95 -12.45
CA ASP A 412 -18.97 2.11 -13.66
C ASP A 412 -17.90 2.63 -14.60
N LEU A 413 -16.81 1.88 -14.76
CA LEU A 413 -15.68 2.23 -15.65
C LEU A 413 -15.69 1.30 -16.87
N ALA A 414 -15.82 1.88 -18.06
CA ALA A 414 -15.58 1.20 -19.32
C ALA A 414 -14.42 1.88 -20.05
N CYS A 415 -13.38 1.13 -20.37
CA CYS A 415 -12.20 1.66 -21.06
C CYS A 415 -11.68 0.69 -22.11
N ALA A 416 -10.92 1.22 -23.05
CA ALA A 416 -10.19 0.43 -24.01
C ALA A 416 -9.18 -0.50 -23.30
N PRO A 417 -8.90 -1.69 -23.82
CA PRO A 417 -7.87 -2.55 -23.27
C PRO A 417 -6.47 -2.00 -23.58
N TYR A 418 -5.53 -2.22 -22.66
CA TYR A 418 -4.11 -2.23 -22.94
C TYR A 418 -3.71 -3.67 -23.25
N GLU A 419 -3.27 -3.91 -24.48
CA GLU A 419 -2.98 -5.25 -25.00
C GLU A 419 -1.48 -5.41 -25.26
N ARG A 420 -0.96 -6.57 -24.86
CA ARG A 420 0.40 -6.99 -25.17
C ARG A 420 0.44 -8.51 -25.35
N ASP A 421 0.98 -8.95 -26.48
CA ASP A 421 0.99 -10.36 -26.87
C ASP A 421 -0.43 -10.96 -26.86
N GLU A 422 -0.65 -12.05 -26.15
CA GLU A 422 -1.97 -12.68 -25.96
C GLU A 422 -2.75 -12.15 -24.74
N HIS A 423 -2.18 -11.21 -24.00
CA HIS A 423 -2.75 -10.69 -22.77
C HIS A 423 -3.36 -9.30 -22.96
N LYS A 424 -4.40 -9.03 -22.18
CA LYS A 424 -5.02 -7.70 -22.11
C LYS A 424 -5.46 -7.36 -20.70
N VAL A 425 -5.34 -6.10 -20.36
CA VAL A 425 -5.82 -5.51 -19.11
C VAL A 425 -6.62 -4.24 -19.43
N PRO A 426 -7.49 -3.75 -18.53
CA PRO A 426 -8.06 -2.41 -18.70
C PRO A 426 -6.94 -1.37 -18.75
N SER A 427 -7.05 -0.39 -19.66
CA SER A 427 -6.06 0.70 -19.74
C SER A 427 -6.15 1.68 -18.59
N LEU A 428 -7.32 1.77 -17.93
CA LEU A 428 -7.60 2.63 -16.79
C LEU A 428 -8.02 1.84 -15.57
N ASN A 429 -7.64 2.33 -14.39
CA ASN A 429 -8.12 1.87 -13.09
C ASN A 429 -8.55 3.10 -12.28
N ALA A 430 -9.61 3.01 -11.47
CA ALA A 430 -10.16 4.15 -10.76
C ALA A 430 -10.81 3.78 -9.43
N SER A 431 -10.92 4.76 -8.53
CA SER A 431 -11.86 4.75 -7.41
C SER A 431 -12.43 6.16 -7.17
N ALA A 432 -13.56 6.24 -6.46
CA ALA A 432 -14.18 7.51 -6.11
C ALA A 432 -14.74 7.48 -4.68
N SER A 433 -14.66 8.60 -3.99
CA SER A 433 -15.26 8.76 -2.66
C SER A 433 -15.80 10.15 -2.45
N LYS A 434 -16.67 10.31 -1.44
CA LYS A 434 -17.23 11.59 -1.03
C LYS A 434 -16.92 11.87 0.44
N SER A 435 -16.31 13.01 0.71
CA SER A 435 -16.05 13.48 2.06
C SER A 435 -17.34 13.94 2.76
N GLU A 436 -17.31 14.07 4.09
CA GLU A 436 -18.42 14.66 4.86
C GLU A 436 -18.77 16.08 4.38
N ALA A 437 -17.80 16.83 3.88
CA ALA A 437 -18.01 18.17 3.32
C ALA A 437 -18.65 18.15 1.92
N GLY A 438 -18.95 16.98 1.35
CA GLY A 438 -19.58 16.82 0.05
C GLY A 438 -18.63 16.83 -1.14
N THR A 439 -17.33 17.02 -0.94
CA THR A 439 -16.33 16.97 -2.03
C THR A 439 -16.16 15.53 -2.51
N VAL A 440 -16.28 15.32 -3.82
CA VAL A 440 -15.98 14.04 -4.46
C VAL A 440 -14.52 14.02 -4.87
N THR A 441 -13.79 12.98 -4.44
CA THR A 441 -12.43 12.68 -4.89
C THR A 441 -12.48 11.51 -5.85
N ILE A 442 -11.84 11.65 -7.02
CA ILE A 442 -11.71 10.59 -8.04
C ILE A 442 -10.24 10.39 -8.29
N THR A 443 -9.77 9.15 -8.18
CA THR A 443 -8.38 8.78 -8.50
C THR A 443 -8.36 7.85 -9.69
N LEU A 444 -7.49 8.17 -10.66
CA LEU A 444 -7.36 7.49 -11.95
C LEU A 444 -5.91 7.07 -12.16
N CYS A 445 -5.69 5.84 -12.63
CA CYS A 445 -4.40 5.36 -13.12
C CYS A 445 -4.52 5.02 -14.60
N ASN A 446 -3.69 5.62 -15.46
CA ASN A 446 -3.54 5.19 -16.85
C ASN A 446 -2.34 4.25 -16.95
N LEU A 447 -2.62 2.98 -17.23
CA LEU A 447 -1.64 1.91 -17.24
C LEU A 447 -0.84 1.84 -18.54
N HIS A 448 -1.34 2.49 -19.61
CA HIS A 448 -0.67 2.45 -20.91
C HIS A 448 0.59 3.33 -20.91
N PRO A 449 1.77 2.78 -21.28
CA PRO A 449 3.03 3.51 -21.15
C PRO A 449 3.19 4.68 -22.13
N THR A 450 2.45 4.66 -23.25
CA THR A 450 2.62 5.65 -24.34
C THR A 450 1.33 6.35 -24.78
N ASN A 451 0.14 5.76 -24.53
CA ASN A 451 -1.12 6.32 -25.00
C ASN A 451 -1.84 7.07 -23.89
N GLU A 452 -2.20 8.31 -24.16
CA GLU A 452 -3.17 9.04 -23.35
C GLU A 452 -4.58 8.48 -23.53
N ALA A 453 -5.46 8.71 -22.57
CA ALA A 453 -6.84 8.22 -22.59
C ALA A 453 -7.83 9.38 -22.45
N ALA A 454 -8.62 9.64 -23.50
CA ALA A 454 -9.77 10.51 -23.40
C ALA A 454 -10.87 9.82 -22.61
N LEU A 455 -11.34 10.44 -21.52
CA LEU A 455 -12.34 9.89 -20.59
C LEU A 455 -13.48 10.88 -20.40
N ASN A 456 -14.71 10.42 -20.58
CA ASN A 456 -15.92 11.13 -20.18
C ASN A 456 -16.37 10.61 -18.80
N CYS A 457 -16.22 11.45 -17.77
CA CYS A 457 -16.61 11.10 -16.40
C CYS A 457 -17.91 11.83 -16.04
N SER A 458 -19.02 11.10 -15.89
CA SER A 458 -20.30 11.67 -15.47
C SER A 458 -20.50 11.50 -13.97
N ILE A 459 -20.91 12.58 -13.30
CA ILE A 459 -21.23 12.58 -11.87
C ILE A 459 -22.75 12.53 -11.73
N GLN A 460 -23.27 11.45 -11.16
CA GLN A 460 -24.70 11.27 -10.91
C GLN A 460 -25.02 11.53 -9.43
N GLY A 461 -26.19 12.11 -9.19
CA GLY A 461 -26.71 12.32 -7.82
C GLY A 461 -26.09 13.51 -7.07
N MET A 462 -25.39 14.41 -7.78
CA MET A 462 -25.01 15.73 -7.27
C MET A 462 -24.88 16.73 -8.43
N ASP A 463 -24.99 18.02 -8.12
CA ASP A 463 -24.71 19.11 -9.05
C ASP A 463 -23.27 19.57 -8.88
N ALA A 464 -22.42 19.18 -9.82
CA ALA A 464 -21.01 19.55 -9.83
C ALA A 464 -20.83 20.97 -10.39
N SER A 465 -20.04 21.80 -9.70
CA SER A 465 -19.80 23.21 -10.06
C SER A 465 -18.34 23.53 -10.34
N GLU A 466 -17.43 22.71 -9.83
CA GLU A 466 -15.98 22.94 -9.96
C GLU A 466 -15.23 21.60 -10.05
N VAL A 467 -14.22 21.54 -10.91
CA VAL A 467 -13.23 20.45 -10.94
C VAL A 467 -11.83 21.00 -10.84
N SER A 468 -11.00 20.38 -10.03
CA SER A 468 -9.57 20.65 -9.94
C SER A 468 -8.80 19.34 -9.83
N GLY A 469 -7.54 19.32 -10.21
CA GLY A 469 -6.79 18.06 -10.22
C GLY A 469 -5.29 18.23 -10.04
N ARG A 470 -4.65 17.08 -9.74
CA ARG A 470 -3.19 16.91 -9.73
C ARG A 470 -2.83 15.67 -10.53
N VAL A 471 -1.65 15.68 -11.13
CA VAL A 471 -1.13 14.57 -11.92
C VAL A 471 0.29 14.22 -11.51
N LEU A 472 0.58 12.93 -11.41
CA LEU A 472 1.92 12.36 -11.29
C LEU A 472 2.20 11.56 -12.57
N THR A 473 3.21 11.96 -13.31
CA THR A 473 3.69 11.28 -14.54
C THR A 473 5.10 11.76 -14.86
N ALA A 474 5.77 11.07 -15.77
CA ALA A 474 7.08 11.43 -16.29
C ALA A 474 7.24 10.98 -17.75
N ASP A 475 8.31 11.41 -18.43
CA ASP A 475 8.57 11.04 -19.82
C ASP A 475 8.93 9.55 -19.96
N GLU A 476 9.71 9.02 -19.01
CA GLU A 476 10.20 7.64 -19.02
C GLU A 476 9.45 6.77 -18.01
N MET A 477 9.27 5.49 -18.34
CA MET A 477 8.62 4.50 -17.47
C MET A 477 9.37 4.25 -16.16
N ASN A 478 10.70 4.33 -16.21
CA ASN A 478 11.60 4.12 -15.08
C ASN A 478 12.05 5.42 -14.39
N ALA A 479 11.40 6.53 -14.69
CA ALA A 479 11.69 7.79 -14.03
C ALA A 479 11.55 7.66 -12.50
N HIS A 480 12.50 8.21 -11.77
CA HIS A 480 12.55 8.12 -10.31
C HIS A 480 13.31 9.29 -9.70
N ASN A 481 13.11 9.50 -8.42
CA ASN A 481 13.81 10.54 -7.66
C ASN A 481 15.13 10.00 -7.12
N THR A 482 16.12 10.86 -7.00
CA THR A 482 17.45 10.56 -6.44
C THR A 482 17.88 11.69 -5.50
N PHE A 483 18.97 11.51 -4.75
CA PHE A 483 19.53 12.59 -3.92
C PHE A 483 19.98 13.80 -4.73
N GLU A 484 20.40 13.58 -5.98
CA GLU A 484 20.83 14.63 -6.91
C GLU A 484 19.66 15.30 -7.64
N GLN A 485 18.52 14.59 -7.77
CA GLN A 485 17.29 15.03 -8.43
C GLN A 485 16.07 14.61 -7.61
N PRO A 486 15.82 15.22 -6.45
CA PRO A 486 14.80 14.76 -5.51
C PRO A 486 13.35 14.94 -6.00
N ASP A 487 13.12 15.80 -6.98
CA ASP A 487 11.80 16.15 -7.52
C ASP A 487 11.65 15.80 -9.02
N ALA A 488 12.47 14.87 -9.56
CA ALA A 488 12.38 14.44 -10.96
C ALA A 488 10.99 13.90 -11.31
N VAL A 489 10.33 13.23 -10.36
CA VAL A 489 8.95 12.76 -10.44
C VAL A 489 8.18 13.32 -9.25
N ALA A 490 7.45 14.40 -9.48
CA ALA A 490 6.66 15.09 -8.47
C ALA A 490 5.27 15.48 -9.02
N PRO A 491 4.24 15.53 -8.18
CA PRO A 491 2.90 15.94 -8.63
C PRO A 491 2.85 17.39 -9.06
N ARG A 492 2.15 17.63 -10.17
CA ARG A 492 1.89 18.98 -10.69
C ARG A 492 0.38 19.24 -10.81
N GLN A 493 0.01 20.51 -10.94
CA GLN A 493 -1.37 20.90 -11.22
C GLN A 493 -1.82 20.22 -12.53
N PHE A 494 -3.02 19.65 -12.51
CA PHE A 494 -3.64 19.04 -13.67
C PHE A 494 -4.72 19.98 -14.23
N THR A 495 -4.61 20.34 -15.50
CA THR A 495 -5.47 21.32 -16.18
C THR A 495 -6.33 20.70 -17.29
N ASP A 496 -6.06 19.45 -17.66
CA ASP A 496 -6.71 18.77 -18.79
C ASP A 496 -8.00 18.06 -18.36
N ALA A 497 -8.77 18.73 -17.48
CA ALA A 497 -10.09 18.33 -17.03
C ALA A 497 -11.03 19.54 -17.10
N THR A 498 -12.13 19.41 -17.84
CA THR A 498 -13.16 20.44 -17.98
C THR A 498 -14.52 19.89 -17.57
N LEU A 499 -15.28 20.66 -16.80
CA LEU A 499 -16.61 20.29 -16.32
C LEU A 499 -17.67 21.02 -17.16
N ASP A 500 -18.60 20.26 -17.73
CA ASP A 500 -19.80 20.77 -18.38
C ASP A 500 -21.01 19.86 -18.07
N ASN A 501 -22.10 20.43 -17.53
CA ASN A 501 -23.36 19.73 -17.24
C ASN A 501 -23.16 18.39 -16.48
N ASN A 502 -22.40 18.39 -15.38
CA ASN A 502 -22.04 17.21 -14.57
C ASN A 502 -21.21 16.15 -15.33
N VAL A 503 -20.63 16.48 -16.45
CA VAL A 503 -19.69 15.63 -17.19
C VAL A 503 -18.31 16.27 -17.17
N ILE A 504 -17.32 15.55 -16.68
CA ILE A 504 -15.94 15.96 -16.72
C ILE A 504 -15.27 15.29 -17.93
N GLN A 505 -14.80 16.09 -18.87
CA GLN A 505 -13.96 15.62 -19.96
C GLN A 505 -12.51 15.67 -19.49
N VAL A 506 -11.85 14.52 -19.48
CA VAL A 506 -10.49 14.37 -18.96
C VAL A 506 -9.61 13.75 -20.03
N MET A 507 -8.44 14.35 -20.29
CA MET A 507 -7.37 13.70 -21.06
C MET A 507 -6.35 13.14 -20.05
N VAL A 508 -6.45 11.84 -19.74
CA VAL A 508 -5.57 11.16 -18.77
C VAL A 508 -4.23 10.84 -19.46
N PRO A 509 -3.11 11.46 -19.08
CA PRO A 509 -1.82 11.22 -19.75
C PRO A 509 -1.40 9.76 -19.67
N ALA A 510 -0.56 9.31 -20.58
CA ALA A 510 0.07 7.99 -20.52
C ALA A 510 0.85 7.81 -19.20
N LYS A 511 0.95 6.58 -18.69
CA LYS A 511 1.71 6.23 -17.46
C LYS A 511 1.52 7.26 -16.34
N SER A 512 0.27 7.56 -16.01
CA SER A 512 -0.04 8.63 -15.06
C SER A 512 -0.99 8.22 -13.95
N ILE A 513 -0.91 8.97 -12.88
CA ILE A 513 -1.87 8.93 -11.77
C ILE A 513 -2.48 10.33 -11.68
N VAL A 514 -3.81 10.42 -11.76
CA VAL A 514 -4.56 11.67 -11.67
C VAL A 514 -5.49 11.61 -10.48
N ALA A 515 -5.48 12.63 -9.65
CA ALA A 515 -6.45 12.83 -8.58
C ALA A 515 -7.28 14.08 -8.86
N LEU A 516 -8.60 13.92 -9.00
CA LEU A 516 -9.55 14.99 -9.21
C LEU A 516 -10.35 15.27 -7.95
N LYS A 517 -10.64 16.54 -7.70
CA LYS A 517 -11.59 17.00 -6.68
C LYS A 517 -12.74 17.71 -7.39
N VAL A 518 -13.97 17.28 -7.08
CA VAL A 518 -15.21 17.80 -7.65
C VAL A 518 -16.08 18.36 -6.54
N ARG A 519 -16.59 19.56 -6.72
CA ARG A 519 -17.47 20.27 -5.77
C ARG A 519 -18.78 20.64 -6.39
#